data_0f718bbd7a17a1d57846b8b7b14e9b32
#
_entry.id   0f718bbd7a17a1d57846b8b7b14e9b32
#
_cell.length_a   1.000
_cell.length_b   1.000
_cell.length_c   1.000
_cell.angle_alpha   90.00
_cell.angle_beta   90.00
_cell.angle_gamma   90.00
#
_symmetry.space_group_name_H-M   'P 1'
#
loop_
_entity.id
_entity.type
_entity.pdbx_description
1 polymer ?
#
loop_
_entity_poly.entity_id
_entity_poly.type
_entity_poly.pdbx_seq_one_letter_code
_entity_poly.pdbx_strand_id
1 'polypeptide(L)'
;MKAVVTVIGKDMVGILAKVASACAAKNANVSEVSQSVLDGYFCMVMVIDIDKMTCEISEMEQFIKNAVPDMVVHVMHEDIFNSMHRI
;
A
#
# COMPACT_ATOMS: atom_id res chain seq x y z
N MET A 1 -15.33 -0.61 -3.49
CA MET A 1 -14.55 -1.60 -2.73
C MET A 1 -13.15 -1.07 -2.52
N LYS A 2 -12.63 -1.24 -1.33
CA LYS A 2 -11.33 -0.66 -0.95
C LYS A 2 -10.39 -1.71 -0.39
N ALA A 3 -9.10 -1.48 -0.59
CA ALA A 3 -8.03 -2.26 0.03
C ALA A 3 -7.12 -1.31 0.79
N VAL A 4 -6.39 -1.88 1.74
CA VAL A 4 -5.42 -1.14 2.54
C VAL A 4 -4.03 -1.64 2.20
N VAL A 5 -3.14 -0.71 1.89
CA VAL A 5 -1.74 -0.98 1.60
C VAL A 5 -0.91 -0.48 2.78
N THR A 6 -0.09 -1.35 3.36
CA THR A 6 0.86 -0.93 4.39
C THR A 6 2.27 -1.10 3.85
N VAL A 7 3.11 -0.09 4.07
CA VAL A 7 4.51 -0.09 3.61
C VAL A 7 5.36 0.36 4.77
N ILE A 8 6.26 -0.51 5.22
CA ILE A 8 7.12 -0.23 6.37
C ILE A 8 8.54 -0.64 6.03
N GLY A 9 9.48 0.20 6.37
CA GLY A 9 10.89 -0.08 6.18
C GLY A 9 11.75 1.13 6.43
N LYS A 10 13.02 1.03 6.06
CA LYS A 10 13.97 2.13 6.21
C LYS A 10 13.56 3.28 5.30
N ASP A 11 13.56 4.50 5.83
CA ASP A 11 13.17 5.68 5.05
C ASP A 11 14.09 5.90 3.86
N MET A 12 13.48 6.11 2.69
CA MET A 12 14.17 6.34 1.43
C MET A 12 13.40 7.35 0.60
N VAL A 13 14.10 8.04 -0.29
CA VAL A 13 13.48 8.99 -1.20
C VAL A 13 12.58 8.28 -2.21
N GLY A 14 11.37 8.81 -2.41
CA GLY A 14 10.50 8.37 -3.50
C GLY A 14 9.61 7.18 -3.21
N ILE A 15 9.49 6.74 -1.97
CA ILE A 15 8.64 5.57 -1.64
C ILE A 15 7.18 5.81 -2.04
N LEU A 16 6.60 6.94 -1.63
CA LEU A 16 5.22 7.26 -1.96
C LEU A 16 4.99 7.31 -3.47
N ALA A 17 5.92 7.95 -4.20
CA ALA A 17 5.80 8.07 -5.65
C ALA A 17 5.82 6.70 -6.34
N LYS A 18 6.70 5.81 -5.90
CA LYS A 18 6.80 4.46 -6.46
C LYS A 18 5.57 3.62 -6.19
N VAL A 19 5.05 3.68 -4.96
CA VAL A 19 3.85 2.93 -4.58
C VAL A 19 2.63 3.48 -5.30
N ALA A 20 2.47 4.80 -5.36
CA ALA A 20 1.35 5.43 -6.07
C ALA A 20 1.39 5.12 -7.57
N SER A 21 2.58 5.13 -8.18
CA SER A 21 2.73 4.76 -9.58
C SER A 21 2.37 3.30 -9.84
N ALA A 22 2.75 2.41 -8.93
CA ALA A 22 2.39 0.99 -9.02
C ALA A 22 0.86 0.81 -8.96
N CYS A 23 0.20 1.52 -8.05
CA CYS A 23 -1.26 1.50 -7.96
C CYS A 23 -1.91 1.99 -9.27
N ALA A 24 -1.43 3.10 -9.79
CA ALA A 24 -1.95 3.68 -11.03
C ALA A 24 -1.77 2.71 -12.21
N ALA A 25 -0.65 2.02 -12.28
CA ALA A 25 -0.37 1.06 -13.36
C ALA A 25 -1.38 -0.09 -13.39
N LYS A 26 -1.97 -0.43 -12.26
CA LYS A 26 -2.99 -1.49 -12.15
C LYS A 26 -4.40 -0.92 -12.01
N ASN A 27 -4.56 0.36 -12.31
CA ASN A 27 -5.85 1.06 -12.26
C ASN A 27 -6.51 1.05 -10.87
N ALA A 28 -5.70 1.07 -9.84
CA ALA A 28 -6.15 1.26 -8.46
C ALA A 28 -5.99 2.74 -8.11
N ASN A 29 -7.03 3.35 -7.56
CA ASN A 29 -7.02 4.78 -7.23
C ASN A 29 -6.69 4.98 -5.76
N VAL A 30 -5.69 5.82 -5.47
CA VAL A 30 -5.33 6.16 -4.10
C VAL A 30 -6.36 7.13 -3.55
N SER A 31 -7.05 6.72 -2.48
CA SER A 31 -8.09 7.53 -1.84
C SER A 31 -7.52 8.33 -0.67
N GLU A 32 -6.71 7.69 0.17
CA GLU A 32 -6.15 8.31 1.36
C GLU A 32 -4.75 7.77 1.61
N VAL A 33 -3.89 8.61 2.18
CA VAL A 33 -2.54 8.24 2.58
C VAL A 33 -2.24 8.85 3.93
N SER A 34 -1.69 8.04 4.83
CA SER A 34 -1.12 8.49 6.08
C SER A 34 0.30 7.95 6.16
N GLN A 35 1.25 8.82 6.43
CA GLN A 35 2.65 8.40 6.52
C GLN A 35 3.36 9.12 7.64
N SER A 36 4.36 8.46 8.19
CA SER A 36 5.22 9.05 9.22
C SER A 36 6.61 8.43 9.14
N VAL A 37 7.58 9.14 9.68
CA VAL A 37 8.94 8.61 9.88
C VAL A 37 9.17 8.54 11.37
N LEU A 38 9.47 7.35 11.87
CA LEU A 38 9.70 7.11 13.28
C LEU A 38 11.04 6.41 13.43
N ASP A 39 11.99 7.08 14.05
CA ASP A 39 13.33 6.55 14.30
C ASP A 39 14.00 6.01 13.02
N GLY A 40 13.87 6.76 11.93
CA GLY A 40 14.46 6.38 10.64
C GLY A 40 13.66 5.36 9.85
N TYR A 41 12.54 4.88 10.39
CA TYR A 41 11.66 3.98 9.69
C TYR A 41 10.48 4.73 9.07
N PHE A 42 10.25 4.44 7.82
CA PHE A 42 9.09 4.95 7.08
C PHE A 42 7.91 4.01 7.32
N CYS A 43 6.78 4.59 7.71
CA CYS A 43 5.54 3.84 7.94
C CYS A 43 4.44 4.51 7.14
N MET A 44 3.81 3.79 6.24
CA MET A 44 2.74 4.32 5.40
C MET A 44 1.55 3.39 5.41
N VAL A 45 0.36 3.97 5.56
CA VAL A 45 -0.91 3.28 5.38
C VAL A 45 -1.66 4.02 4.28
N MET A 46 -2.05 3.31 3.24
CA MET A 46 -2.71 3.87 2.08
C MET A 46 -4.01 3.12 1.84
N VAL A 47 -5.08 3.85 1.58
CA VAL A 47 -6.37 3.26 1.19
C VAL A 47 -6.53 3.46 -0.31
N ILE A 48 -6.76 2.37 -1.03
CA ILE A 48 -6.94 2.39 -2.47
C ILE A 48 -8.32 1.86 -2.85
N ASP A 49 -8.90 2.47 -3.88
CA ASP A 49 -10.14 1.99 -4.48
C ASP A 49 -9.78 0.96 -5.55
N ILE A 50 -10.30 -0.26 -5.40
CA ILE A 50 -9.96 -1.39 -6.26
C ILE A 50 -11.11 -1.82 -7.18
N ASP A 51 -12.18 -1.03 -7.27
CA ASP A 51 -13.34 -1.39 -8.11
C ASP A 51 -12.96 -1.62 -9.57
N LYS A 52 -12.01 -0.85 -10.07
CA LYS A 52 -11.55 -0.93 -11.46
C LYS A 52 -10.14 -1.48 -11.59
N MET A 53 -9.62 -2.07 -10.53
CA MET A 53 -8.27 -2.65 -10.55
C MET A 53 -8.19 -3.81 -11.54
N THR A 54 -7.10 -3.88 -12.28
CA THR A 54 -6.91 -4.85 -13.36
C THR A 54 -6.22 -6.14 -12.92
N CYS A 55 -6.01 -6.33 -11.63
CA CYS A 55 -5.37 -7.53 -11.09
C CYS A 55 -5.97 -7.89 -9.74
N GLU A 56 -5.62 -9.05 -9.22
CA GLU A 56 -6.03 -9.48 -7.90
C GLU A 56 -5.23 -8.77 -6.80
N ILE A 57 -5.74 -8.77 -5.57
CA ILE A 57 -5.06 -8.15 -4.43
C ILE A 57 -3.66 -8.74 -4.23
N SER A 58 -3.52 -10.06 -4.33
CA SER A 58 -2.22 -10.72 -4.16
C SER A 58 -1.22 -10.31 -5.24
N GLU A 59 -1.69 -10.11 -6.46
CA GLU A 59 -0.85 -9.64 -7.56
C GLU A 59 -0.45 -8.18 -7.35
N MET A 60 -1.36 -7.35 -6.85
CA MET A 60 -1.08 -5.96 -6.50
C MET A 60 0.01 -5.88 -5.43
N GLU A 61 -0.09 -6.71 -4.41
CA GLU A 61 0.92 -6.77 -3.36
C GLU A 61 2.30 -7.09 -3.92
N GLN A 62 2.38 -8.10 -4.78
CA GLN A 62 3.66 -8.47 -5.41
C GLN A 62 4.18 -7.35 -6.32
N PHE A 63 3.29 -6.69 -7.05
CA PHE A 63 3.66 -5.59 -7.93
C PHE A 63 4.25 -4.41 -7.16
N ILE A 64 3.64 -4.07 -6.02
CA ILE A 64 4.16 -3.02 -5.14
C ILE A 64 5.49 -3.44 -4.52
N LYS A 65 5.61 -4.69 -4.06
CA LYS A 65 6.87 -5.20 -3.52
C LYS A 65 8.02 -5.07 -4.52
N ASN A 66 7.74 -5.33 -5.79
CA ASN A 66 8.75 -5.21 -6.83
C ASN A 66 9.19 -3.76 -7.05
N ALA A 67 8.28 -2.80 -6.83
CA ALA A 67 8.59 -1.38 -6.97
C ALA A 67 9.42 -0.85 -5.79
N VAL A 68 9.22 -1.41 -4.59
CA VAL A 68 9.94 -1.01 -3.36
C VAL A 68 10.49 -2.26 -2.65
N PRO A 69 11.50 -2.93 -3.24
CA PRO A 69 11.94 -4.24 -2.77
C PRO A 69 12.52 -4.26 -1.37
N ASP A 70 12.95 -3.10 -0.84
CA ASP A 70 13.52 -3.01 0.49
C ASP A 70 12.47 -2.76 1.58
N MET A 71 11.20 -2.70 1.19
CA MET A 71 10.09 -2.45 2.10
C MET A 71 9.29 -3.71 2.39
N VAL A 72 8.71 -3.76 3.59
CA VAL A 72 7.70 -4.78 3.92
C VAL A 72 6.35 -4.22 3.48
N VAL A 73 5.72 -4.89 2.54
CA VAL A 73 4.46 -4.45 1.93
C VAL A 73 3.39 -5.48 2.16
N HIS A 74 2.23 -5.04 2.61
CA HIS A 74 1.03 -5.86 2.71
C HIS A 74 -0.13 -5.13 2.03
N VAL A 75 -0.92 -5.86 1.27
CA VAL A 75 -2.16 -5.36 0.67
C VAL A 75 -3.28 -6.28 1.09
N MET A 76 -4.34 -5.73 1.65
CA MET A 76 -5.45 -6.52 2.14
C MET A 76 -6.77 -5.80 1.91
N HIS A 77 -7.84 -6.57 1.76
CA HIS A 77 -9.18 -6.01 1.69
C HIS A 77 -9.48 -5.23 2.98
N GLU A 78 -10.23 -4.13 2.87
CA GLU A 78 -10.50 -3.27 4.02
C GLU A 78 -11.19 -4.02 5.17
N ASP A 79 -12.00 -5.02 4.87
CA ASP A 79 -12.68 -5.80 5.91
C ASP A 79 -11.67 -6.58 6.77
N ILE A 80 -10.62 -7.10 6.15
CA ILE A 80 -9.56 -7.80 6.87
C ILE A 80 -8.80 -6.83 7.77
N PHE A 81 -8.44 -5.66 7.23
CA PHE A 81 -7.73 -4.64 7.98
C PHE A 81 -8.56 -4.18 9.18
N ASN A 82 -9.84 -3.92 8.98
CA ASN A 82 -10.75 -3.48 10.05
C ASN A 82 -10.89 -4.55 11.13
N SER A 83 -10.94 -5.83 10.75
CA SER A 83 -11.00 -6.94 11.70
C SER A 83 -9.76 -7.01 12.57
N MET A 84 -8.59 -6.75 12.02
CA MET A 84 -7.32 -6.77 12.74
C MET A 84 -7.21 -5.65 13.77
N HIS A 85 -7.91 -4.54 13.55
CA HIS A 85 -7.84 -3.35 14.40
C HIS A 85 -9.10 -3.11 15.23
N ARG A 86 -9.96 -4.13 15.33
CA ARG A 86 -11.16 -4.07 16.14
C ARG A 86 -10.80 -4.24 17.62
N ILE A 87 -11.32 -3.37 18.43
CA ILE A 87 -11.15 -3.41 19.88
C ILE A 87 -12.43 -3.93 20.53
#